data_3639db522713b285c52333ea8b1de1f4
#
_entry.id   3639db522713b285c52333ea8b1de1f4
#
_cell.length_a   1.000
_cell.length_b   1.000
_cell.length_c   1.000
_cell.angle_alpha   90.00
_cell.angle_beta   90.00
_cell.angle_gamma   90.00
#
_symmetry.space_group_name_H-M   'P 1'
#
loop_
_entity.id
_entity.type
_entity.pdbx_description
1 polymer ?
#
loop_
_entity_poly.entity_id
_entity_poly.type
_entity_poly.pdbx_seq_one_letter_code
_entity_poly.pdbx_strand_id
1 'polypeptide(L)'
;MMSLVTAADLKAWISRGGELAILDAREEGEFGHGHLFWAVPCPLSKKELRARALLPRKATRVVCVDGGEGHAQKLAAYLTSLGHSDVHVLKGGTPAWKEAGYTVFTGVHVPSKAFGEWVEHHYGTESLDPPELQALVDSGKPLVILDSRPMDEYVKMTIPGSVNVPGGELAYRIGDMVPDAETTIVVNCAGRTRSIMGAESLRRAGVPNRIVALRNGTMGWELAGFTCERGQTRTYPAGTPKSADLALQRATAFGDENGVKVISRAAAEELLSDESRTTYALDVRAADEYAAGHIPGFRHAPGGQLVQATDQWIAVRGARVILADDDTVRSRMTGAWLRQLGGWEVYVVQEASKGATVSGPWKPQVPEVKPATTVTAQALAAEKGVTVVDLARSIDFRAGHIPGAVWAVRGRIPKIEGAVVVTAPDATLAHLAAAEIPGARVLEGGVAAWKAAGLPVAADRQTPPDEACVDWYLRPYDRNSGIEEAMKEYLSWEIDLVHEVERDGDSRFGAW
;
A
#
# COMPACT_ATOMS: atom_id res chain seq x y z
N MET A 1 2.52 -32.82 10.45
CA MET A 1 1.26 -32.26 10.96
C MET A 1 1.38 -30.75 10.93
N MET A 2 0.34 -30.03 10.49
CA MET A 2 0.31 -28.56 10.51
C MET A 2 0.32 -28.07 11.96
N SER A 3 1.19 -27.13 12.30
CA SER A 3 1.30 -26.57 13.66
C SER A 3 0.15 -25.58 13.90
N LEU A 4 -0.61 -25.80 14.97
CA LEU A 4 -1.68 -24.90 15.39
C LEU A 4 -1.21 -24.07 16.59
N VAL A 5 -1.57 -22.79 16.61
CA VAL A 5 -1.32 -21.87 17.71
C VAL A 5 -2.66 -21.34 18.24
N THR A 6 -2.79 -21.24 19.57
CA THR A 6 -3.99 -20.63 20.18
C THR A 6 -3.92 -19.10 20.14
N ALA A 7 -5.06 -18.41 20.30
CA ALA A 7 -5.09 -16.95 20.40
C ALA A 7 -4.22 -16.43 21.55
N ALA A 8 -4.22 -17.11 22.70
CA ALA A 8 -3.39 -16.73 23.86
C ALA A 8 -1.89 -16.88 23.57
N ASP A 9 -1.46 -17.97 22.90
CA ASP A 9 -0.06 -18.16 22.54
C ASP A 9 0.39 -17.10 21.53
N LEU A 10 -0.45 -16.80 20.52
CA LEU A 10 -0.15 -15.75 19.55
C LEU A 10 -0.03 -14.39 20.24
N LYS A 11 -0.95 -14.02 21.13
CA LYS A 11 -0.87 -12.77 21.92
C LYS A 11 0.43 -12.71 22.73
N ALA A 12 0.83 -13.81 23.34
CA ALA A 12 2.11 -13.90 24.06
C ALA A 12 3.32 -13.72 23.13
N TRP A 13 3.28 -14.25 21.89
CA TRP A 13 4.36 -14.02 20.91
C TRP A 13 4.43 -12.57 20.47
N ILE A 14 3.28 -11.93 20.21
CA ILE A 14 3.20 -10.50 19.86
C ILE A 14 3.83 -9.64 20.98
N SER A 15 3.45 -9.90 22.24
CA SER A 15 3.93 -9.13 23.41
C SER A 15 5.41 -9.37 23.73
N ARG A 16 5.93 -10.58 23.47
CA ARG A 16 7.36 -10.92 23.70
C ARG A 16 8.28 -10.19 22.73
N GLY A 17 7.78 -9.81 21.55
CA GLY A 17 8.60 -9.26 20.47
C GLY A 17 9.44 -10.31 19.75
N GLY A 18 10.37 -9.84 18.93
CA GLY A 18 11.16 -10.64 17.99
C GLY A 18 10.48 -10.80 16.64
N GLU A 19 11.06 -11.59 15.73
CA GLU A 19 10.52 -11.77 14.39
C GLU A 19 9.23 -12.58 14.38
N LEU A 20 8.18 -11.97 13.89
CA LEU A 20 6.86 -12.58 13.72
C LEU A 20 6.16 -11.98 12.52
N ALA A 21 5.65 -12.83 11.62
CA ALA A 21 4.71 -12.44 10.57
C ALA A 21 3.33 -13.03 10.86
N ILE A 22 2.27 -12.26 10.72
CA ILE A 22 0.88 -12.71 10.76
C ILE A 22 0.31 -12.45 9.36
N LEU A 23 0.00 -13.51 8.62
CA LEU A 23 -0.51 -13.40 7.25
C LEU A 23 -1.98 -13.81 7.20
N ASP A 24 -2.83 -12.88 6.75
CA ASP A 24 -4.24 -13.16 6.53
C ASP A 24 -4.47 -13.65 5.10
N ALA A 25 -5.07 -14.84 4.98
CA ALA A 25 -5.26 -15.53 3.71
C ALA A 25 -6.52 -15.10 2.95
N ARG A 26 -7.33 -14.22 3.54
CA ARG A 26 -8.59 -13.71 2.94
C ARG A 26 -8.30 -12.61 1.93
N GLU A 27 -9.29 -12.35 1.09
CA GLU A 27 -9.27 -11.20 0.19
C GLU A 27 -9.36 -9.87 0.97
N GLU A 28 -8.90 -8.77 0.38
CA GLU A 28 -8.77 -7.48 1.08
C GLU A 28 -10.12 -6.96 1.63
N GLY A 29 -11.22 -7.13 0.90
CA GLY A 29 -12.55 -6.74 1.35
C GLY A 29 -12.99 -7.54 2.59
N GLU A 30 -12.74 -8.85 2.61
CA GLU A 30 -13.04 -9.71 3.74
C GLU A 30 -12.12 -9.41 4.94
N PHE A 31 -10.83 -9.19 4.68
CA PHE A 31 -9.85 -8.74 5.67
C PHE A 31 -10.32 -7.44 6.34
N GLY A 32 -10.79 -6.48 5.55
CA GLY A 32 -11.26 -5.18 6.04
C GLY A 32 -12.49 -5.24 6.95
N HIS A 33 -13.24 -6.35 6.97
CA HIS A 33 -14.35 -6.55 7.90
C HIS A 33 -13.93 -6.98 9.31
N GLY A 34 -12.67 -7.42 9.49
CA GLY A 34 -12.15 -7.74 10.81
C GLY A 34 -10.85 -8.54 10.76
N HIS A 35 -9.80 -8.01 11.37
CA HIS A 35 -8.47 -8.63 11.37
C HIS A 35 -7.69 -8.30 12.66
N LEU A 36 -6.57 -9.00 12.90
CA LEU A 36 -5.63 -8.70 13.97
C LEU A 36 -4.80 -7.48 13.60
N PHE A 37 -4.39 -6.67 14.58
CA PHE A 37 -3.68 -5.40 14.35
C PHE A 37 -2.47 -5.51 13.42
N TRP A 38 -1.60 -6.51 13.65
CA TRP A 38 -0.39 -6.73 12.85
C TRP A 38 -0.58 -7.73 11.71
N ALA A 39 -1.81 -8.13 11.39
CA ALA A 39 -2.05 -9.00 10.26
C ALA A 39 -1.81 -8.28 8.92
N VAL A 40 -1.17 -8.99 8.01
CA VAL A 40 -0.81 -8.49 6.67
C VAL A 40 -1.56 -9.32 5.62
N PRO A 41 -2.29 -8.69 4.68
CA PRO A 41 -3.03 -9.41 3.66
C PRO A 41 -2.09 -10.21 2.72
N CYS A 42 -2.31 -11.52 2.65
CA CYS A 42 -1.69 -12.42 1.68
C CYS A 42 -2.77 -13.36 1.09
N PRO A 43 -3.72 -12.80 0.32
CA PRO A 43 -4.88 -13.54 -0.16
C PRO A 43 -4.47 -14.75 -1.00
N LEU A 44 -5.21 -15.86 -0.86
CA LEU A 44 -4.95 -17.09 -1.60
C LEU A 44 -4.94 -16.89 -3.11
N SER A 45 -5.76 -15.96 -3.62
CA SER A 45 -5.82 -15.62 -5.04
C SER A 45 -4.51 -15.10 -5.59
N LYS A 46 -3.68 -14.46 -4.74
CA LYS A 46 -2.45 -13.76 -5.10
C LYS A 46 -1.22 -14.25 -4.30
N LYS A 47 -1.30 -15.40 -3.61
CA LYS A 47 -0.23 -15.88 -2.73
C LYS A 47 1.12 -16.03 -3.43
N GLU A 48 1.13 -16.47 -4.71
CA GLU A 48 2.34 -16.63 -5.51
C GLU A 48 3.03 -15.29 -5.79
N LEU A 49 2.24 -14.23 -5.97
CA LEU A 49 2.74 -12.89 -6.27
C LEU A 49 3.26 -12.16 -5.02
N ARG A 50 2.79 -12.55 -3.81
CA ARG A 50 3.04 -11.80 -2.58
C ARG A 50 3.98 -12.49 -1.61
N ALA A 51 3.83 -13.81 -1.41
CA ALA A 51 4.42 -14.51 -0.27
C ALA A 51 5.95 -14.35 -0.18
N ARG A 52 6.67 -14.50 -1.29
CA ARG A 52 8.15 -14.40 -1.30
C ARG A 52 8.64 -12.99 -0.95
N ALA A 53 7.93 -11.96 -1.40
CA ALA A 53 8.29 -10.57 -1.10
C ALA A 53 7.95 -10.18 0.35
N LEU A 54 6.90 -10.76 0.93
CA LEU A 54 6.50 -10.55 2.33
C LEU A 54 7.36 -11.37 3.31
N LEU A 55 7.87 -12.52 2.89
CA LEU A 55 8.65 -13.44 3.72
C LEU A 55 9.99 -13.80 3.05
N PRO A 56 10.96 -12.89 3.02
CA PRO A 56 12.25 -13.14 2.37
C PRO A 56 13.07 -14.23 3.08
N ARG A 57 12.93 -14.40 4.39
CA ARG A 57 13.65 -15.40 5.20
C ARG A 57 12.79 -16.63 5.48
N LYS A 58 13.32 -17.82 5.18
CA LYS A 58 12.57 -19.09 5.33
C LYS A 58 12.34 -19.55 6.78
N ALA A 59 13.22 -19.14 7.69
CA ALA A 59 13.13 -19.49 9.10
C ALA A 59 12.32 -18.49 9.94
N THR A 60 11.71 -17.47 9.31
CA THR A 60 10.83 -16.52 10.01
C THR A 60 9.60 -17.23 10.55
N ARG A 61 9.24 -16.96 11.81
CA ARG A 61 7.97 -17.44 12.38
C ARG A 61 6.79 -16.78 11.70
N VAL A 62 5.89 -17.62 11.18
CA VAL A 62 4.70 -17.17 10.45
C VAL A 62 3.45 -17.79 11.07
N VAL A 63 2.43 -16.96 11.30
CA VAL A 63 1.09 -17.40 11.66
C VAL A 63 0.13 -17.03 10.54
N CYS A 64 -0.46 -18.03 9.91
CA CYS A 64 -1.52 -17.84 8.93
C CYS A 64 -2.87 -17.71 9.64
N VAL A 65 -3.68 -16.75 9.21
CA VAL A 65 -4.97 -16.41 9.79
C VAL A 65 -6.05 -16.36 8.68
N ASP A 66 -7.28 -16.62 9.07
CA ASP A 66 -8.48 -16.44 8.23
C ASP A 66 -9.72 -16.16 9.11
N GLY A 67 -10.90 -16.16 8.53
CA GLY A 67 -12.19 -16.04 9.23
C GLY A 67 -12.77 -17.39 9.71
N GLY A 68 -12.05 -18.51 9.54
CA GLY A 68 -12.52 -19.86 9.84
C GLY A 68 -12.85 -20.70 8.61
N GLU A 69 -12.60 -20.17 7.40
CA GLU A 69 -12.97 -20.82 6.12
C GLU A 69 -11.96 -21.88 5.66
N GLY A 70 -10.82 -22.05 6.35
CA GLY A 70 -9.76 -22.97 5.98
C GLY A 70 -8.77 -22.43 4.95
N HIS A 71 -8.78 -21.13 4.71
CA HIS A 71 -7.82 -20.45 3.83
C HIS A 71 -6.43 -20.38 4.45
N ALA A 72 -6.34 -20.19 5.76
CA ALA A 72 -5.07 -20.16 6.51
C ALA A 72 -4.29 -21.47 6.36
N GLN A 73 -4.98 -22.62 6.40
CA GLN A 73 -4.36 -23.94 6.21
C GLN A 73 -3.77 -24.09 4.79
N LYS A 74 -4.47 -23.61 3.77
CA LYS A 74 -4.00 -23.63 2.38
C LYS A 74 -2.79 -22.71 2.18
N LEU A 75 -2.80 -21.52 2.79
CA LEU A 75 -1.67 -20.61 2.77
C LEU A 75 -0.47 -21.22 3.49
N ALA A 76 -0.67 -21.79 4.68
CA ALA A 76 0.39 -22.45 5.45
C ALA A 76 1.03 -23.62 4.68
N ALA A 77 0.21 -24.48 4.03
CA ALA A 77 0.69 -25.55 3.17
C ALA A 77 1.53 -25.01 2.00
N TYR A 78 1.09 -23.92 1.36
CA TYR A 78 1.85 -23.26 0.30
C TYR A 78 3.19 -22.72 0.80
N LEU A 79 3.24 -22.03 1.94
CA LEU A 79 4.48 -21.52 2.54
C LEU A 79 5.45 -22.64 2.88
N THR A 80 4.94 -23.75 3.44
CA THR A 80 5.73 -24.95 3.73
C THR A 80 6.32 -25.54 2.43
N SER A 81 5.54 -25.58 1.33
CA SER A 81 6.03 -26.06 0.03
C SER A 81 7.12 -25.15 -0.56
N LEU A 82 7.16 -23.87 -0.18
CA LEU A 82 8.23 -22.93 -0.51
C LEU A 82 9.48 -23.07 0.38
N GLY A 83 9.47 -23.97 1.37
CA GLY A 83 10.57 -24.22 2.27
C GLY A 83 10.57 -23.40 3.57
N HIS A 84 9.46 -22.72 3.91
CA HIS A 84 9.35 -22.07 5.22
C HIS A 84 9.23 -23.12 6.31
N SER A 85 10.02 -22.99 7.40
CA SER A 85 10.20 -24.03 8.44
C SER A 85 9.41 -23.80 9.73
N ASP A 86 9.03 -22.55 10.05
CA ASP A 86 8.31 -22.18 11.29
C ASP A 86 6.94 -21.57 10.94
N VAL A 87 6.03 -22.42 10.40
CA VAL A 87 4.71 -22.02 9.90
C VAL A 87 3.61 -22.59 10.76
N HIS A 88 2.73 -21.72 11.24
CA HIS A 88 1.61 -22.03 12.11
C HIS A 88 0.30 -21.53 11.52
N VAL A 89 -0.82 -22.05 12.05
CA VAL A 89 -2.17 -21.57 11.76
C VAL A 89 -2.85 -21.19 13.06
N LEU A 90 -3.48 -20.02 13.11
CA LEU A 90 -4.30 -19.61 14.25
C LEU A 90 -5.53 -20.50 14.35
N LYS A 91 -5.61 -21.28 15.46
CA LYS A 91 -6.73 -22.18 15.71
C LYS A 91 -8.03 -21.40 15.84
N GLY A 92 -8.99 -21.68 14.97
CA GLY A 92 -10.29 -21.00 14.91
C GLY A 92 -10.27 -19.59 14.32
N GLY A 93 -9.11 -19.15 13.79
CA GLY A 93 -8.99 -17.89 13.04
C GLY A 93 -9.35 -16.62 13.83
N THR A 94 -9.73 -15.57 13.13
CA THR A 94 -10.16 -14.28 13.72
C THR A 94 -11.34 -14.42 14.70
N PRO A 95 -12.34 -15.32 14.49
CA PRO A 95 -13.38 -15.53 15.47
C PRO A 95 -12.85 -16.01 16.84
N ALA A 96 -11.94 -16.98 16.86
CA ALA A 96 -11.35 -17.45 18.12
C ALA A 96 -10.47 -16.38 18.81
N TRP A 97 -9.83 -15.51 18.05
CA TRP A 97 -9.12 -14.33 18.59
C TRP A 97 -10.10 -13.39 19.33
N LYS A 98 -11.25 -13.11 18.71
CA LYS A 98 -12.30 -12.29 19.31
C LYS A 98 -12.93 -12.95 20.54
N GLU A 99 -13.22 -14.25 20.47
CA GLU A 99 -13.76 -15.04 21.62
C GLU A 99 -12.81 -15.07 22.81
N ALA A 100 -11.49 -15.02 22.57
CA ALA A 100 -10.49 -14.90 23.61
C ALA A 100 -10.42 -13.49 24.25
N GLY A 101 -11.25 -12.54 23.79
CA GLY A 101 -11.33 -11.18 24.33
C GLY A 101 -10.33 -10.20 23.74
N TYR A 102 -9.66 -10.56 22.65
CA TYR A 102 -8.70 -9.68 21.98
C TYR A 102 -9.36 -8.82 20.93
N THR A 103 -8.77 -7.64 20.66
CA THR A 103 -9.31 -6.65 19.72
C THR A 103 -9.25 -7.17 18.28
N VAL A 104 -10.33 -6.96 17.55
CA VAL A 104 -10.43 -7.17 16.09
C VAL A 104 -10.65 -5.81 15.45
N PHE A 105 -9.73 -5.43 14.58
CA PHE A 105 -9.74 -4.15 13.88
C PHE A 105 -10.47 -4.27 12.56
N THR A 106 -11.14 -3.21 12.12
CA THR A 106 -11.77 -3.12 10.81
C THR A 106 -11.01 -2.14 9.91
N GLY A 107 -11.29 -2.16 8.60
CA GLY A 107 -10.61 -1.32 7.62
C GLY A 107 -9.32 -1.95 7.08
N VAL A 108 -8.49 -1.14 6.44
CA VAL A 108 -7.20 -1.56 5.85
C VAL A 108 -6.09 -0.60 6.25
N HIS A 109 -4.85 -1.09 6.28
CA HIS A 109 -3.66 -0.32 6.69
C HIS A 109 -3.78 0.28 8.09
N VAL A 110 -4.44 -0.43 8.99
CA VAL A 110 -4.77 0.04 10.36
C VAL A 110 -3.53 0.52 11.13
N PRO A 111 -2.37 -0.19 11.16
CA PRO A 111 -1.19 0.31 11.85
C PRO A 111 -0.71 1.67 11.35
N SER A 112 -0.70 1.87 10.03
CA SER A 112 -0.29 3.14 9.42
C SER A 112 -1.27 4.28 9.69
N LYS A 113 -2.56 3.98 9.68
CA LYS A 113 -3.62 4.98 9.96
C LYS A 113 -3.63 5.41 11.42
N ALA A 114 -3.61 4.45 12.33
CA ALA A 114 -3.51 4.71 13.76
C ALA A 114 -2.24 5.49 14.11
N PHE A 115 -1.13 5.19 13.42
CA PHE A 115 0.11 5.94 13.58
C PHE A 115 -0.03 7.40 13.12
N GLY A 116 -0.75 7.66 12.02
CA GLY A 116 -1.02 9.04 11.58
C GLY A 116 -1.80 9.84 12.62
N GLU A 117 -2.83 9.26 13.22
CA GLU A 117 -3.59 9.90 14.31
C GLU A 117 -2.71 10.11 15.56
N TRP A 118 -1.88 9.13 15.91
CA TRP A 118 -0.91 9.29 16.99
C TRP A 118 0.07 10.43 16.72
N VAL A 119 0.57 10.59 15.48
CA VAL A 119 1.47 11.68 15.07
C VAL A 119 0.77 13.04 15.24
N GLU A 120 -0.50 13.18 14.82
CA GLU A 120 -1.25 14.42 15.00
C GLU A 120 -1.32 14.82 16.48
N HIS A 121 -1.69 13.89 17.35
CA HIS A 121 -1.78 14.13 18.79
C HIS A 121 -0.43 14.37 19.46
N HIS A 122 0.56 13.54 19.15
CA HIS A 122 1.87 13.56 19.79
C HIS A 122 2.67 14.83 19.46
N TYR A 123 2.61 15.27 18.20
CA TYR A 123 3.37 16.42 17.72
C TYR A 123 2.54 17.72 17.65
N GLY A 124 1.24 17.65 17.90
CA GLY A 124 0.34 18.80 17.78
C GLY A 124 0.32 19.37 16.36
N THR A 125 0.13 18.50 15.36
CA THR A 125 0.09 18.93 13.96
C THR A 125 -1.09 19.85 13.72
N GLU A 126 -0.82 21.10 13.31
CA GLU A 126 -1.85 22.09 13.01
C GLU A 126 -2.69 21.63 11.81
N SER A 127 -4.00 21.81 11.88
CA SER A 127 -4.91 21.51 10.76
C SER A 127 -5.88 22.66 10.52
N LEU A 128 -6.32 22.82 9.27
CA LEU A 128 -7.37 23.74 8.85
C LEU A 128 -8.62 22.98 8.43
N ASP A 129 -9.78 23.49 8.79
CA ASP A 129 -11.04 23.02 8.22
C ASP A 129 -11.23 23.52 6.77
N PRO A 130 -12.00 22.81 5.93
CA PRO A 130 -12.21 23.21 4.55
C PRO A 130 -12.72 24.66 4.36
N PRO A 131 -13.68 25.19 5.18
CA PRO A 131 -14.08 26.61 5.09
C PRO A 131 -12.94 27.59 5.41
N GLU A 132 -12.03 27.24 6.36
CA GLU A 132 -10.87 28.06 6.67
C GLU A 132 -9.86 28.07 5.52
N LEU A 133 -9.64 26.94 4.86
CA LEU A 133 -8.82 26.88 3.66
C LEU A 133 -9.43 27.73 2.53
N GLN A 134 -10.74 27.63 2.29
CA GLN A 134 -11.40 28.45 1.26
C GLN A 134 -11.24 29.95 1.55
N ALA A 135 -11.42 30.36 2.80
CA ALA A 135 -11.22 31.76 3.22
C ALA A 135 -9.77 32.20 3.00
N LEU A 136 -8.80 31.31 3.22
CA LEU A 136 -7.38 31.59 2.96
C LEU A 136 -7.10 31.75 1.46
N VAL A 137 -7.68 30.92 0.62
CA VAL A 137 -7.62 31.06 -0.87
C VAL A 137 -8.22 32.40 -1.30
N ASP A 138 -9.40 32.74 -0.81
CA ASP A 138 -10.12 33.97 -1.16
C ASP A 138 -9.38 35.25 -0.70
N SER A 139 -8.56 35.13 0.34
CA SER A 139 -7.77 36.25 0.87
C SER A 139 -6.64 36.71 -0.06
N GLY A 140 -6.23 35.90 -1.03
CA GLY A 140 -5.12 36.17 -1.94
C GLY A 140 -3.74 36.20 -1.27
N LYS A 141 -3.62 35.76 -0.01
CA LYS A 141 -2.33 35.62 0.68
C LYS A 141 -1.49 34.51 0.05
N PRO A 142 -0.14 34.58 0.15
CA PRO A 142 0.74 33.54 -0.32
C PRO A 142 0.36 32.18 0.26
N LEU A 143 0.00 31.23 -0.62
CA LEU A 143 -0.52 29.90 -0.30
C LEU A 143 -0.10 28.89 -1.34
N VAL A 144 0.30 27.70 -0.90
CA VAL A 144 0.43 26.52 -1.75
C VAL A 144 -0.32 25.36 -1.12
N ILE A 145 -1.06 24.61 -1.95
CA ILE A 145 -1.77 23.39 -1.55
C ILE A 145 -1.07 22.21 -2.20
N LEU A 146 -0.57 21.27 -1.40
CA LEU A 146 0.20 20.11 -1.82
C LEU A 146 -0.59 18.83 -1.57
N ASP A 147 -0.91 18.12 -2.64
CA ASP A 147 -1.58 16.82 -2.52
C ASP A 147 -0.55 15.71 -2.38
N SER A 148 -0.53 15.06 -1.21
CA SER A 148 0.46 14.04 -0.82
C SER A 148 0.15 12.63 -1.34
N ARG A 149 -0.88 12.46 -2.14
CA ARG A 149 -1.28 11.17 -2.72
C ARG A 149 -0.47 10.83 -3.98
N PRO A 150 -0.48 9.55 -4.42
CA PRO A 150 -0.02 9.18 -5.76
C PRO A 150 -0.81 9.90 -6.86
N MET A 151 -0.18 10.08 -8.02
CA MET A 151 -0.76 10.80 -9.17
C MET A 151 -2.08 10.20 -9.66
N ASP A 152 -2.23 8.88 -9.62
CA ASP A 152 -3.46 8.20 -10.05
C ASP A 152 -4.68 8.52 -9.15
N GLU A 153 -4.46 8.79 -7.86
CA GLU A 153 -5.50 9.29 -6.97
C GLU A 153 -5.77 10.79 -7.21
N TYR A 154 -4.70 11.59 -7.42
CA TYR A 154 -4.78 13.01 -7.68
C TYR A 154 -5.56 13.34 -8.95
N VAL A 155 -5.31 12.61 -10.04
CA VAL A 155 -6.03 12.78 -11.32
C VAL A 155 -7.53 12.52 -11.17
N LYS A 156 -7.91 11.58 -10.31
CA LYS A 156 -9.33 11.27 -10.08
C LYS A 156 -10.08 12.43 -9.45
N MET A 157 -9.46 13.08 -8.47
CA MET A 157 -10.02 14.26 -7.81
C MET A 157 -8.97 14.90 -6.89
N THR A 158 -8.98 16.22 -6.77
CA THR A 158 -8.09 16.97 -5.87
C THR A 158 -8.68 18.31 -5.46
N ILE A 159 -8.09 18.94 -4.45
CA ILE A 159 -8.46 20.31 -4.03
C ILE A 159 -8.11 21.29 -5.15
N PRO A 160 -9.00 22.25 -5.49
CA PRO A 160 -8.74 23.24 -6.54
C PRO A 160 -7.41 23.98 -6.34
N GLY A 161 -6.63 24.09 -7.42
CA GLY A 161 -5.34 24.77 -7.41
C GLY A 161 -4.19 23.98 -6.76
N SER A 162 -4.42 22.81 -6.21
CA SER A 162 -3.36 22.01 -5.60
C SER A 162 -2.35 21.45 -6.61
N VAL A 163 -1.16 21.10 -6.12
CA VAL A 163 -0.07 20.47 -6.87
C VAL A 163 0.20 19.09 -6.26
N ASN A 164 0.35 18.06 -7.09
CA ASN A 164 0.67 16.71 -6.63
C ASN A 164 2.14 16.61 -6.20
N VAL A 165 2.36 16.27 -4.95
CA VAL A 165 3.68 15.98 -4.37
C VAL A 165 3.53 14.79 -3.42
N PRO A 166 3.71 13.55 -3.87
CA PRO A 166 3.59 12.37 -3.02
C PRO A 166 4.38 12.51 -1.72
N GLY A 167 3.83 12.00 -0.62
CA GLY A 167 4.35 12.25 0.74
C GLY A 167 5.85 12.03 0.90
N GLY A 168 6.43 11.03 0.21
CA GLY A 168 7.87 10.79 0.21
C GLY A 168 8.71 11.85 -0.52
N GLU A 169 8.10 12.64 -1.42
CA GLU A 169 8.76 13.71 -2.18
C GLU A 169 8.73 15.08 -1.48
N LEU A 170 7.83 15.28 -0.52
CA LEU A 170 7.58 16.59 0.09
C LEU A 170 8.86 17.25 0.64
N ALA A 171 9.56 16.62 1.55
CA ALA A 171 10.78 17.17 2.15
C ALA A 171 11.91 17.36 1.13
N TYR A 172 11.92 16.55 0.07
CA TYR A 172 12.92 16.62 -0.99
C TYR A 172 12.69 17.81 -1.93
N ARG A 173 11.42 18.12 -2.25
CA ARG A 173 11.03 19.09 -3.29
C ARG A 173 10.68 20.48 -2.78
N ILE A 174 10.32 20.61 -1.50
CA ILE A 174 9.69 21.81 -0.96
C ILE A 174 10.54 23.09 -1.11
N GLY A 175 11.86 23.00 -1.01
CA GLY A 175 12.74 24.17 -1.10
C GLY A 175 12.74 24.84 -2.48
N ASP A 176 12.51 24.07 -3.56
CA ASP A 176 12.37 24.62 -4.91
C ASP A 176 10.95 25.12 -5.19
N MET A 177 9.94 24.50 -4.56
CA MET A 177 8.53 24.84 -4.77
C MET A 177 8.09 26.05 -3.97
N VAL A 178 8.66 26.24 -2.78
CA VAL A 178 8.31 27.33 -1.86
C VAL A 178 9.61 27.95 -1.32
N PRO A 179 10.23 28.87 -2.09
CA PRO A 179 11.52 29.43 -1.74
C PRO A 179 11.47 30.53 -0.65
N ASP A 180 10.28 31.09 -0.38
CA ASP A 180 10.07 32.12 0.64
C ASP A 180 9.46 31.54 1.91
N ALA A 181 9.63 32.25 3.04
CA ALA A 181 9.11 31.81 4.34
C ALA A 181 7.67 32.30 4.64
N GLU A 182 7.13 33.19 3.82
CA GLU A 182 5.82 33.82 4.05
C GLU A 182 4.66 32.98 3.54
N THR A 183 4.91 32.11 2.56
CA THR A 183 3.91 31.25 1.95
C THR A 183 3.42 30.20 2.93
N THR A 184 2.11 30.16 3.20
CA THR A 184 1.49 29.08 3.95
C THR A 184 1.46 27.80 3.14
N ILE A 185 1.87 26.69 3.70
CA ILE A 185 1.87 25.37 3.07
C ILE A 185 0.73 24.55 3.65
N VAL A 186 -0.22 24.14 2.80
CA VAL A 186 -1.31 23.24 3.17
C VAL A 186 -1.08 21.89 2.53
N VAL A 187 -1.03 20.82 3.32
CA VAL A 187 -0.90 19.46 2.82
C VAL A 187 -2.26 18.77 2.87
N ASN A 188 -2.70 18.19 1.75
CA ASN A 188 -3.94 17.43 1.69
C ASN A 188 -3.76 15.98 1.21
N CYS A 189 -4.78 15.16 1.47
CA CYS A 189 -4.95 13.83 0.89
C CYS A 189 -6.46 13.52 0.71
N ALA A 190 -6.86 12.25 0.72
CA ALA A 190 -8.27 11.88 0.63
C ALA A 190 -9.02 12.02 1.98
N GLY A 191 -8.37 11.63 3.08
CA GLY A 191 -8.90 11.64 4.45
C GLY A 191 -7.94 12.37 5.39
N ARG A 192 -7.25 11.63 6.28
CA ARG A 192 -6.45 12.20 7.36
C ARG A 192 -4.96 11.87 7.28
N THR A 193 -4.61 10.59 7.37
CA THR A 193 -3.25 10.10 7.62
C THR A 193 -2.17 10.76 6.77
N ARG A 194 -2.30 10.82 5.44
CA ARG A 194 -1.26 11.36 4.54
C ARG A 194 -1.13 12.88 4.61
N SER A 195 -2.22 13.60 4.92
CA SER A 195 -2.16 15.06 5.17
C SER A 195 -1.34 15.34 6.43
N ILE A 196 -1.64 14.63 7.52
CA ILE A 196 -0.95 14.75 8.80
C ILE A 196 0.53 14.38 8.65
N MET A 197 0.81 13.19 8.12
CA MET A 197 2.18 12.71 7.91
C MET A 197 3.01 13.62 7.00
N GLY A 198 2.40 14.16 5.95
CA GLY A 198 3.06 15.08 5.03
C GLY A 198 3.36 16.43 5.67
N ALA A 199 2.40 17.02 6.38
CA ALA A 199 2.59 18.27 7.11
C ALA A 199 3.68 18.10 8.18
N GLU A 200 3.61 17.02 8.98
CA GLU A 200 4.58 16.78 10.02
C GLU A 200 5.97 16.43 9.46
N SER A 201 6.05 15.75 8.31
CA SER A 201 7.34 15.53 7.62
C SER A 201 8.05 16.84 7.29
N LEU A 202 7.32 17.85 6.79
CA LEU A 202 7.89 19.17 6.50
C LEU A 202 8.30 19.90 7.79
N ARG A 203 7.49 19.82 8.86
CA ARG A 203 7.80 20.41 10.16
C ARG A 203 9.05 19.77 10.79
N ARG A 204 9.14 18.42 10.77
CA ARG A 204 10.33 17.68 11.27
C ARG A 204 11.56 17.92 10.41
N ALA A 205 11.38 18.18 9.11
CA ALA A 205 12.47 18.64 8.26
C ALA A 205 12.89 20.10 8.53
N GLY A 206 12.27 20.82 9.47
CA GLY A 206 12.63 22.19 9.82
C GLY A 206 12.32 23.22 8.73
N VAL A 207 11.29 23.00 7.93
CA VAL A 207 10.80 23.99 6.96
C VAL A 207 10.19 25.17 7.73
N PRO A 208 10.64 26.44 7.49
CA PRO A 208 10.31 27.57 8.36
C PRO A 208 8.89 28.12 8.18
N ASN A 209 8.19 27.72 7.12
CA ASN A 209 6.87 28.18 6.77
C ASN A 209 5.81 27.75 7.81
N ARG A 210 4.67 28.43 7.84
CA ARG A 210 3.47 27.88 8.46
C ARG A 210 3.00 26.67 7.65
N ILE A 211 2.96 25.50 8.29
CA ILE A 211 2.60 24.22 7.65
C ILE A 211 1.39 23.64 8.37
N VAL A 212 0.34 23.32 7.62
CA VAL A 212 -0.92 22.81 8.15
C VAL A 212 -1.43 21.64 7.32
N ALA A 213 -2.12 20.71 7.97
CA ALA A 213 -2.86 19.65 7.28
C ALA A 213 -4.27 20.13 6.94
N LEU A 214 -4.80 19.78 5.77
CA LEU A 214 -6.24 19.94 5.50
C LEU A 214 -6.99 18.84 6.23
N ARG A 215 -7.82 19.22 7.21
CA ARG A 215 -8.64 18.28 7.98
C ARG A 215 -9.59 17.52 7.06
N ASN A 216 -9.52 16.19 7.14
CA ASN A 216 -10.35 15.28 6.38
C ASN A 216 -10.16 15.34 4.83
N GLY A 217 -9.14 16.06 4.33
CA GLY A 217 -8.72 16.05 2.94
C GLY A 217 -9.85 16.33 1.94
N THR A 218 -9.86 15.60 0.81
CA THR A 218 -10.92 15.75 -0.21
C THR A 218 -12.30 15.33 0.29
N MET A 219 -12.39 14.36 1.21
CA MET A 219 -13.68 13.99 1.81
C MET A 219 -14.25 15.13 2.64
N GLY A 220 -13.45 15.75 3.50
CA GLY A 220 -13.88 16.93 4.27
C GLY A 220 -14.25 18.11 3.38
N TRP A 221 -13.54 18.31 2.27
CA TRP A 221 -13.83 19.35 1.29
C TRP A 221 -15.22 19.17 0.67
N GLU A 222 -15.54 17.96 0.19
CA GLU A 222 -16.87 17.66 -0.39
C GLU A 222 -17.98 17.67 0.67
N LEU A 223 -17.73 17.16 1.88
CA LEU A 223 -18.70 17.22 2.99
C LEU A 223 -19.02 18.66 3.45
N ALA A 224 -18.08 19.58 3.24
CA ALA A 224 -18.33 21.03 3.48
C ALA A 224 -19.06 21.72 2.31
N GLY A 225 -19.45 21.00 1.25
CA GLY A 225 -20.19 21.51 0.11
C GLY A 225 -19.29 22.10 -1.00
N PHE A 226 -17.99 21.95 -0.92
CA PHE A 226 -17.08 22.41 -1.96
C PHE A 226 -16.87 21.34 -3.03
N THR A 227 -16.45 21.77 -4.22
CA THR A 227 -16.23 20.86 -5.36
C THR A 227 -14.74 20.63 -5.59
N CYS A 228 -14.34 19.35 -5.76
CA CYS A 228 -13.01 18.96 -6.16
C CYS A 228 -12.78 19.14 -7.66
N GLU A 229 -11.55 19.45 -8.05
CA GLU A 229 -11.10 19.33 -9.45
C GLU A 229 -10.86 17.86 -9.84
N ARG A 230 -10.98 17.56 -11.13
CA ARG A 230 -10.73 16.23 -11.71
C ARG A 230 -9.85 16.36 -12.96
N GLY A 231 -9.10 15.30 -13.28
CA GLY A 231 -8.27 15.24 -14.48
C GLY A 231 -7.01 16.13 -14.44
N GLN A 232 -6.65 16.66 -13.28
CA GLN A 232 -5.46 17.50 -13.12
C GLN A 232 -4.19 16.66 -13.06
N THR A 233 -3.09 17.23 -13.61
CA THR A 233 -1.77 16.58 -13.65
C THR A 233 -0.65 17.50 -13.19
N ARG A 234 -0.98 18.59 -12.46
CA ARG A 234 0.02 19.50 -11.89
C ARG A 234 0.89 18.75 -10.90
N THR A 235 2.20 18.85 -11.07
CA THR A 235 3.17 18.17 -10.20
C THR A 235 4.46 19.00 -10.05
N TYR A 236 5.36 18.54 -9.21
CA TYR A 236 6.67 19.15 -9.00
C TYR A 236 7.56 19.06 -10.25
N PRO A 237 8.58 19.94 -10.41
CA PRO A 237 9.55 19.86 -11.48
C PRO A 237 10.33 18.54 -11.46
N ALA A 238 10.57 17.95 -12.63
CA ALA A 238 11.37 16.72 -12.77
C ALA A 238 12.86 16.97 -12.44
N GLY A 239 13.55 15.89 -12.12
CA GLY A 239 14.99 15.89 -11.84
C GLY A 239 15.33 16.22 -10.39
N THR A 240 16.64 16.37 -10.13
CA THR A 240 17.16 16.70 -8.79
C THR A 240 16.82 18.15 -8.44
N PRO A 241 16.23 18.43 -7.26
CA PRO A 241 15.96 19.80 -6.83
C PRO A 241 17.26 20.62 -6.66
N LYS A 242 17.19 21.92 -6.94
CA LYS A 242 18.32 22.83 -6.67
C LYS A 242 18.62 22.93 -5.17
N SER A 243 17.58 22.75 -4.34
CA SER A 243 17.65 22.77 -2.88
C SER A 243 18.01 21.41 -2.26
N ALA A 244 18.49 20.42 -3.04
CA ALA A 244 18.77 19.07 -2.57
C ALA A 244 19.73 19.03 -1.35
N ASP A 245 20.77 19.87 -1.32
CA ASP A 245 21.71 19.94 -0.20
C ASP A 245 21.04 20.40 1.11
N LEU A 246 20.12 21.37 1.02
CA LEU A 246 19.33 21.83 2.15
C LEU A 246 18.35 20.73 2.61
N ALA A 247 17.72 20.05 1.68
CA ALA A 247 16.85 18.91 1.97
C ALA A 247 17.62 17.77 2.67
N LEU A 248 18.85 17.48 2.23
CA LEU A 248 19.72 16.49 2.85
C LEU A 248 20.09 16.89 4.29
N GLN A 249 20.48 18.16 4.53
CA GLN A 249 20.79 18.65 5.88
C GLN A 249 19.59 18.45 6.82
N ARG A 250 18.38 18.80 6.38
CA ARG A 250 17.14 18.67 7.13
C ARG A 250 16.77 17.21 7.41
N ALA A 251 16.81 16.36 6.40
CA ALA A 251 16.51 14.94 6.53
C ALA A 251 17.55 14.21 7.40
N THR A 252 18.80 14.64 7.39
CA THR A 252 19.86 14.10 8.25
C THR A 252 19.52 14.31 9.72
N ALA A 253 19.15 15.52 10.12
CA ALA A 253 18.79 15.81 11.50
C ALA A 253 17.63 14.90 11.99
N PHE A 254 16.55 14.79 11.21
CA PHE A 254 15.41 13.97 11.58
C PHE A 254 15.73 12.46 11.56
N GLY A 255 16.54 12.00 10.59
CA GLY A 255 16.99 10.61 10.52
C GLY A 255 17.86 10.22 11.71
N ASP A 256 18.82 11.05 12.08
CA ASP A 256 19.76 10.81 13.19
C ASP A 256 19.03 10.81 14.54
N GLU A 257 18.09 11.75 14.75
CA GLU A 257 17.21 11.80 15.94
C GLU A 257 16.44 10.49 16.13
N ASN A 258 16.05 9.84 15.04
CA ASN A 258 15.30 8.59 15.04
C ASN A 258 16.18 7.35 14.84
N GLY A 259 17.52 7.48 14.89
CA GLY A 259 18.46 6.36 14.84
C GLY A 259 18.50 5.63 13.49
N VAL A 260 18.21 6.32 12.39
CA VAL A 260 18.40 5.82 11.02
C VAL A 260 19.89 5.83 10.70
N LYS A 261 20.43 4.68 10.23
CA LYS A 261 21.85 4.51 9.98
C LYS A 261 22.15 4.49 8.49
N VAL A 262 23.08 5.33 8.03
CA VAL A 262 23.60 5.25 6.66
C VAL A 262 24.70 4.21 6.61
N ILE A 263 24.62 3.29 5.64
CA ILE A 263 25.59 2.21 5.44
C ILE A 263 26.08 2.17 3.99
N SER A 264 27.22 1.56 3.75
CA SER A 264 27.72 1.29 2.40
C SER A 264 26.91 0.20 1.72
N ARG A 265 26.99 0.14 0.40
CA ARG A 265 26.38 -0.94 -0.39
C ARG A 265 26.92 -2.33 0.03
N ALA A 266 28.22 -2.44 0.30
CA ALA A 266 28.81 -3.69 0.77
C ALA A 266 28.24 -4.13 2.14
N ALA A 267 28.08 -3.20 3.08
CA ALA A 267 27.44 -3.49 4.36
C ALA A 267 25.95 -3.89 4.21
N ALA A 268 25.25 -3.32 3.23
CA ALA A 268 23.89 -3.74 2.92
C ALA A 268 23.84 -5.18 2.36
N GLU A 269 24.78 -5.55 1.49
CA GLU A 269 24.90 -6.91 0.96
C GLU A 269 25.20 -7.93 2.06
N GLU A 270 26.05 -7.58 3.05
CA GLU A 270 26.31 -8.39 4.23
C GLU A 270 25.02 -8.62 5.06
N LEU A 271 24.25 -7.55 5.33
CA LEU A 271 22.98 -7.66 6.04
C LEU A 271 21.92 -8.47 5.27
N LEU A 272 21.90 -8.39 3.96
CA LEU A 272 20.99 -9.19 3.11
C LEU A 272 21.39 -10.66 3.05
N SER A 273 22.68 -10.96 3.20
CA SER A 273 23.23 -12.33 3.23
C SER A 273 23.10 -12.98 4.61
N ASP A 274 22.83 -12.20 5.65
CA ASP A 274 22.70 -12.72 7.02
C ASP A 274 21.33 -13.38 7.22
N GLU A 275 21.30 -14.70 7.12
CA GLU A 275 20.10 -15.51 7.30
C GLU A 275 19.62 -15.60 8.77
N SER A 276 20.32 -15.01 9.74
CA SER A 276 19.89 -14.99 11.14
C SER A 276 18.67 -14.10 11.38
N ARG A 277 18.47 -13.07 10.54
CA ARG A 277 17.35 -12.13 10.62
C ARG A 277 16.76 -11.80 9.25
N THR A 278 15.45 -11.54 9.26
CA THR A 278 14.75 -11.03 8.08
C THR A 278 15.22 -9.62 7.74
N THR A 279 15.58 -9.39 6.48
CA THR A 279 16.00 -8.08 5.97
C THR A 279 15.20 -7.75 4.70
N TYR A 280 14.52 -6.61 4.69
CA TYR A 280 13.87 -6.06 3.51
C TYR A 280 14.79 -5.08 2.83
N ALA A 281 14.84 -5.11 1.49
CA ALA A 281 15.53 -4.14 0.64
C ALA A 281 14.51 -3.39 -0.21
N LEU A 282 14.34 -2.10 0.04
CA LEU A 282 13.29 -1.27 -0.55
C LEU A 282 13.87 0.02 -1.14
N ASP A 283 13.50 0.36 -2.37
CA ASP A 283 13.83 1.63 -3.02
C ASP A 283 12.63 2.58 -2.90
N VAL A 284 12.86 3.74 -2.28
CA VAL A 284 11.79 4.68 -1.89
C VAL A 284 11.58 5.83 -2.88
N ARG A 285 12.28 5.81 -4.02
CA ARG A 285 12.19 6.82 -5.06
C ARG A 285 10.88 6.76 -5.84
N ALA A 286 10.68 7.72 -6.76
CA ALA A 286 9.57 7.71 -7.70
C ALA A 286 9.68 6.53 -8.68
N ALA A 287 8.54 6.14 -9.28
CA ALA A 287 8.46 4.93 -10.11
C ALA A 287 9.30 5.01 -11.39
N ASP A 288 9.41 6.17 -11.98
CA ASP A 288 10.23 6.46 -13.17
C ASP A 288 11.73 6.41 -12.84
N GLU A 289 12.15 6.97 -11.71
CA GLU A 289 13.54 6.90 -11.22
C GLU A 289 13.95 5.45 -10.95
N TYR A 290 13.09 4.69 -10.26
CA TYR A 290 13.32 3.26 -10.03
C TYR A 290 13.44 2.47 -11.33
N ALA A 291 12.50 2.69 -12.26
CA ALA A 291 12.48 1.99 -13.54
C ALA A 291 13.67 2.34 -14.44
N ALA A 292 14.20 3.56 -14.34
CA ALA A 292 15.41 3.98 -15.06
C ALA A 292 16.67 3.22 -14.60
N GLY A 293 16.77 2.93 -13.28
CA GLY A 293 17.88 2.14 -12.74
C GLY A 293 17.82 2.03 -11.23
N HIS A 294 17.95 0.82 -10.69
CA HIS A 294 17.91 0.54 -9.25
C HIS A 294 18.88 -0.58 -8.84
N ILE A 295 19.17 -0.67 -7.56
CA ILE A 295 20.04 -1.72 -7.00
C ILE A 295 19.37 -3.09 -7.19
N PRO A 296 20.07 -4.12 -7.73
CA PRO A 296 19.52 -5.46 -7.83
C PRO A 296 18.98 -5.99 -6.49
N GLY A 297 17.80 -6.59 -6.51
CA GLY A 297 17.17 -7.13 -5.30
C GLY A 297 16.37 -6.12 -4.46
N PHE A 298 16.49 -4.82 -4.72
CA PHE A 298 15.66 -3.81 -4.06
C PHE A 298 14.28 -3.74 -4.72
N ARG A 299 13.24 -3.84 -3.90
CA ARG A 299 11.84 -3.74 -4.33
C ARG A 299 11.41 -2.27 -4.30
N HIS A 300 10.68 -1.83 -5.33
CA HIS A 300 10.09 -0.49 -5.33
C HIS A 300 9.03 -0.33 -4.25
N ALA A 301 9.18 0.72 -3.44
CA ALA A 301 8.29 1.06 -2.33
C ALA A 301 8.31 2.58 -2.09
N PRO A 302 7.60 3.39 -2.88
CA PRO A 302 7.62 4.85 -2.74
C PRO A 302 7.41 5.29 -1.29
N GLY A 303 8.31 6.12 -0.75
CA GLY A 303 8.44 6.36 0.69
C GLY A 303 7.14 6.77 1.37
N GLY A 304 6.35 7.66 0.77
CA GLY A 304 5.05 8.06 1.31
C GLY A 304 4.04 6.91 1.37
N GLN A 305 4.02 6.05 0.36
CA GLN A 305 3.14 4.88 0.33
C GLN A 305 3.64 3.76 1.26
N LEU A 306 4.95 3.59 1.39
CA LEU A 306 5.53 2.63 2.34
C LEU A 306 5.11 2.93 3.78
N VAL A 307 5.06 4.19 4.20
CA VAL A 307 4.57 4.60 5.52
C VAL A 307 3.04 4.47 5.62
N GLN A 308 2.32 4.89 4.57
CA GLN A 308 0.84 4.88 4.52
C GLN A 308 0.21 3.48 4.53
N ALA A 309 0.91 2.49 3.98
CA ALA A 309 0.41 1.14 3.76
C ALA A 309 1.53 0.11 3.96
N THR A 310 2.22 0.19 5.11
CA THR A 310 3.41 -0.60 5.44
C THR A 310 3.19 -2.10 5.22
N ASP A 311 1.99 -2.60 5.48
CA ASP A 311 1.53 -3.97 5.26
C ASP A 311 1.54 -4.43 3.78
N GLN A 312 1.76 -3.53 2.83
CA GLN A 312 1.98 -3.91 1.44
C GLN A 312 3.42 -4.39 1.17
N TRP A 313 4.38 -4.01 2.00
CA TRP A 313 5.80 -4.28 1.81
C TRP A 313 6.46 -5.05 2.93
N ILE A 314 6.09 -4.79 4.20
CA ILE A 314 6.74 -5.33 5.38
C ILE A 314 5.73 -6.15 6.18
N ALA A 315 5.92 -7.47 6.25
CA ALA A 315 5.05 -8.36 7.02
C ALA A 315 5.68 -8.79 8.35
N VAL A 316 7.01 -8.72 8.47
CA VAL A 316 7.74 -9.25 9.64
C VAL A 316 8.03 -8.14 10.62
N ARG A 317 7.44 -8.22 11.80
CA ARG A 317 7.83 -7.42 12.96
C ARG A 317 9.24 -7.79 13.38
N GLY A 318 10.01 -6.83 13.89
CA GLY A 318 11.38 -7.08 14.34
C GLY A 318 12.40 -7.32 13.22
N ALA A 319 12.01 -7.19 11.97
CA ALA A 319 12.91 -7.27 10.82
C ALA A 319 13.84 -6.06 10.71
N ARG A 320 14.89 -6.20 9.92
CA ARG A 320 15.70 -5.09 9.41
C ARG A 320 15.10 -4.56 8.11
N VAL A 321 15.20 -3.25 7.89
CA VAL A 321 14.75 -2.60 6.66
C VAL A 321 15.89 -1.76 6.09
N ILE A 322 16.29 -2.04 4.87
CA ILE A 322 17.27 -1.25 4.12
C ILE A 322 16.52 -0.45 3.07
N LEU A 323 16.60 0.88 3.17
CA LEU A 323 16.00 1.81 2.23
C LEU A 323 17.06 2.38 1.30
N ALA A 324 16.74 2.54 0.03
CA ALA A 324 17.64 3.13 -0.96
C ALA A 324 16.98 4.33 -1.65
N ASP A 325 17.78 5.36 -1.86
CA ASP A 325 17.56 6.48 -2.78
C ASP A 325 18.92 7.05 -3.22
N ASP A 326 18.92 8.14 -4.00
CA ASP A 326 20.19 8.65 -4.55
C ASP A 326 20.97 9.55 -3.58
N ASP A 327 20.26 10.27 -2.72
CA ASP A 327 20.83 11.32 -1.85
C ASP A 327 20.52 11.15 -0.35
N THR A 328 19.82 10.10 0.02
CA THR A 328 19.39 9.76 1.37
C THR A 328 18.33 10.68 2.00
N VAL A 329 17.74 11.61 1.26
CA VAL A 329 16.70 12.49 1.79
C VAL A 329 15.40 11.71 2.04
N ARG A 330 14.87 11.07 1.00
CA ARG A 330 13.60 10.32 1.06
C ARG A 330 13.70 9.11 1.96
N SER A 331 14.84 8.40 1.91
CA SER A 331 15.08 7.21 2.73
C SER A 331 15.25 7.54 4.22
N ARG A 332 15.90 8.65 4.58
CA ARG A 332 16.02 9.09 5.99
C ARG A 332 14.65 9.50 6.55
N MET A 333 13.87 10.30 5.80
CA MET A 333 12.53 10.71 6.22
C MET A 333 11.61 9.50 6.39
N THR A 334 11.57 8.61 5.40
CA THR A 334 10.77 7.36 5.46
C THR A 334 11.23 6.47 6.61
N GLY A 335 12.54 6.30 6.77
CA GLY A 335 13.13 5.46 7.81
C GLY A 335 12.80 5.95 9.23
N ALA A 336 12.85 7.26 9.45
CA ALA A 336 12.48 7.87 10.73
C ALA A 336 11.02 7.57 11.10
N TRP A 337 10.09 7.64 10.13
CA TRP A 337 8.70 7.28 10.36
C TRP A 337 8.48 5.78 10.59
N LEU A 338 9.17 4.91 9.84
CA LEU A 338 9.06 3.46 10.04
C LEU A 338 9.56 3.04 11.43
N ARG A 339 10.62 3.66 11.93
CA ARG A 339 11.09 3.40 13.30
C ARG A 339 10.03 3.77 14.33
N GLN A 340 9.40 4.92 14.22
CA GLN A 340 8.36 5.36 15.14
C GLN A 340 7.07 4.53 15.02
N LEU A 341 6.74 4.05 13.83
CA LEU A 341 5.53 3.26 13.57
C LEU A 341 5.63 1.85 14.15
N GLY A 342 6.72 1.13 13.87
CA GLY A 342 6.80 -0.31 14.18
C GLY A 342 8.12 -0.76 14.77
N GLY A 343 9.05 0.15 15.10
CA GLY A 343 10.32 -0.16 15.72
C GLY A 343 11.28 -0.98 14.86
N TRP A 344 11.12 -0.95 13.54
CA TRP A 344 12.06 -1.62 12.64
C TRP A 344 13.45 -1.01 12.73
N GLU A 345 14.47 -1.83 12.68
CA GLU A 345 15.85 -1.38 12.56
C GLU A 345 16.11 -0.93 11.13
N VAL A 346 16.28 0.39 10.91
CA VAL A 346 16.34 0.96 9.57
C VAL A 346 17.75 1.40 9.20
N TYR A 347 18.16 0.96 8.02
CA TYR A 347 19.41 1.34 7.36
C TYR A 347 19.11 2.06 6.04
N VAL A 348 20.02 2.90 5.59
CA VAL A 348 19.89 3.68 4.36
C VAL A 348 21.14 3.50 3.51
N VAL A 349 20.93 3.24 2.22
CA VAL A 349 21.96 3.17 1.18
C VAL A 349 21.75 4.30 0.18
N GLN A 350 22.78 5.08 -0.10
CA GLN A 350 22.76 6.15 -1.09
C GLN A 350 23.14 5.64 -2.50
N GLU A 351 22.99 6.52 -3.50
CA GLU A 351 23.40 6.28 -4.88
C GLU A 351 22.67 5.08 -5.52
N ALA A 352 21.35 4.99 -5.30
CA ALA A 352 20.52 3.89 -5.78
C ALA A 352 20.55 3.74 -7.32
N SER A 353 20.73 4.83 -8.05
CA SER A 353 20.85 4.85 -9.52
C SER A 353 22.26 4.62 -10.06
N LYS A 354 23.29 4.52 -9.20
CA LYS A 354 24.69 4.43 -9.61
C LYS A 354 25.28 3.03 -9.42
N GLY A 355 26.34 2.73 -10.18
CA GLY A 355 27.07 1.46 -10.10
C GLY A 355 26.32 0.30 -10.78
N ALA A 356 26.38 -0.90 -10.21
CA ALA A 356 25.66 -2.06 -10.74
C ALA A 356 24.15 -1.88 -10.50
N THR A 357 23.39 -1.65 -11.57
CA THR A 357 21.94 -1.44 -11.54
C THR A 357 21.23 -2.37 -12.53
N VAL A 358 19.95 -2.58 -12.28
CA VAL A 358 19.00 -3.19 -13.22
C VAL A 358 17.89 -2.17 -13.51
N SER A 359 17.24 -2.27 -14.66
CA SER A 359 16.18 -1.35 -15.09
C SER A 359 14.84 -2.07 -15.27
N GLY A 360 13.77 -1.29 -15.33
CA GLY A 360 12.41 -1.74 -15.49
C GLY A 360 11.63 -1.76 -14.17
N PRO A 361 10.32 -1.97 -14.23
CA PRO A 361 9.48 -2.03 -13.03
C PRO A 361 9.78 -3.29 -12.22
N TRP A 362 9.56 -3.22 -10.90
CA TRP A 362 9.64 -4.39 -10.05
C TRP A 362 8.65 -5.47 -10.48
N LYS A 363 9.11 -6.72 -10.48
CA LYS A 363 8.26 -7.88 -10.75
C LYS A 363 8.36 -8.89 -9.61
N PRO A 364 7.23 -9.49 -9.19
CA PRO A 364 7.25 -10.51 -8.15
C PRO A 364 8.04 -11.73 -8.62
N GLN A 365 8.81 -12.32 -7.72
CA GLN A 365 9.42 -13.63 -7.93
C GLN A 365 8.37 -14.72 -7.72
N VAL A 366 7.86 -15.26 -8.80
CA VAL A 366 6.87 -16.34 -8.77
C VAL A 366 7.52 -17.69 -9.06
N PRO A 367 6.93 -18.82 -8.56
CA PRO A 367 7.32 -20.14 -9.03
C PRO A 367 7.16 -20.24 -10.55
N GLU A 368 7.90 -21.16 -11.17
CA GLU A 368 7.75 -21.40 -12.60
C GLU A 368 6.29 -21.78 -12.91
N VAL A 369 5.65 -21.01 -13.76
CA VAL A 369 4.27 -21.22 -14.21
C VAL A 369 4.29 -21.73 -15.62
N LYS A 370 3.77 -22.94 -15.85
CA LYS A 370 3.58 -23.44 -17.22
C LYS A 370 2.62 -22.49 -17.95
N PRO A 371 3.06 -21.81 -19.00
CA PRO A 371 2.21 -20.86 -19.69
C PRO A 371 1.05 -21.60 -20.39
N ALA A 372 -0.16 -21.10 -20.17
CA ALA A 372 -1.32 -21.52 -20.95
C ALA A 372 -1.25 -20.95 -22.37
N THR A 373 -1.92 -21.56 -23.33
CA THR A 373 -2.06 -21.04 -24.70
C THR A 373 -2.67 -19.63 -24.65
N THR A 374 -2.14 -18.72 -25.46
CA THR A 374 -2.65 -17.35 -25.55
C THR A 374 -3.58 -17.18 -26.75
N VAL A 375 -4.41 -16.13 -26.70
CA VAL A 375 -5.23 -15.65 -27.80
C VAL A 375 -5.12 -14.14 -27.89
N THR A 376 -5.00 -13.59 -29.09
CA THR A 376 -4.96 -12.13 -29.29
C THR A 376 -6.36 -11.52 -29.15
N ALA A 377 -6.43 -10.22 -28.88
CA ALA A 377 -7.70 -9.50 -28.75
C ALA A 377 -8.57 -9.59 -30.02
N GLN A 378 -7.94 -9.44 -31.20
CA GLN A 378 -8.64 -9.54 -32.49
C GLN A 378 -9.18 -10.95 -32.74
N ALA A 379 -8.42 -12.00 -32.44
CA ALA A 379 -8.85 -13.36 -32.60
C ALA A 379 -10.01 -13.68 -31.65
N LEU A 380 -9.91 -13.28 -30.37
CA LEU A 380 -10.97 -13.47 -29.39
C LEU A 380 -12.27 -12.74 -29.79
N ALA A 381 -12.18 -11.52 -30.34
CA ALA A 381 -13.34 -10.75 -30.77
C ALA A 381 -14.11 -11.41 -31.94
N ALA A 382 -13.44 -12.25 -32.74
CA ALA A 382 -14.06 -13.01 -33.84
C ALA A 382 -14.66 -14.34 -33.39
N GLU A 383 -14.34 -14.85 -32.21
CA GLU A 383 -14.83 -16.11 -31.69
C GLU A 383 -16.24 -16.01 -31.11
N LYS A 384 -16.99 -17.10 -31.19
CA LYS A 384 -18.33 -17.24 -30.58
C LYS A 384 -18.32 -18.35 -29.53
N GLY A 385 -19.15 -18.22 -28.52
CA GLY A 385 -19.32 -19.27 -27.49
C GLY A 385 -18.13 -19.40 -26.55
N VAL A 386 -17.35 -18.30 -26.39
CA VAL A 386 -16.23 -18.21 -25.44
C VAL A 386 -16.66 -17.35 -24.26
N THR A 387 -16.46 -17.84 -23.05
CA THR A 387 -16.62 -17.03 -21.83
C THR A 387 -15.29 -16.40 -21.44
N VAL A 388 -15.27 -15.08 -21.29
CA VAL A 388 -14.12 -14.36 -20.76
C VAL A 388 -14.26 -14.24 -19.23
N VAL A 389 -13.25 -14.71 -18.50
CA VAL A 389 -13.15 -14.53 -17.04
C VAL A 389 -12.15 -13.44 -16.76
N ASP A 390 -12.60 -12.37 -16.10
CA ASP A 390 -11.76 -11.22 -15.79
C ASP A 390 -11.40 -11.20 -14.29
N LEU A 391 -10.11 -11.26 -14.00
CA LEU A 391 -9.52 -11.26 -12.64
C LEU A 391 -8.97 -9.89 -12.25
N ALA A 392 -9.39 -8.82 -12.91
CA ALA A 392 -9.11 -7.46 -12.49
C ALA A 392 -9.71 -7.17 -11.11
N ARG A 393 -9.24 -6.12 -10.43
CA ARG A 393 -9.95 -5.65 -9.23
C ARG A 393 -11.40 -5.31 -9.60
N SER A 394 -12.33 -5.61 -8.71
CA SER A 394 -13.75 -5.32 -8.91
C SER A 394 -14.00 -3.88 -9.36
N ILE A 395 -13.30 -2.90 -8.75
CA ILE A 395 -13.40 -1.48 -9.13
C ILE A 395 -12.86 -1.18 -10.54
N ASP A 396 -11.81 -1.89 -10.98
CA ASP A 396 -11.24 -1.71 -12.33
C ASP A 396 -12.15 -2.37 -13.38
N PHE A 397 -12.74 -3.53 -13.06
CA PHE A 397 -13.75 -4.19 -13.89
C PHE A 397 -14.98 -3.28 -14.09
N ARG A 398 -15.49 -2.67 -13.02
CA ARG A 398 -16.58 -1.68 -13.09
C ARG A 398 -16.26 -0.52 -14.01
N ALA A 399 -15.00 -0.05 -13.97
CA ALA A 399 -14.55 1.07 -14.79
C ALA A 399 -14.37 0.74 -16.26
N GLY A 400 -14.12 -0.54 -16.60
CA GLY A 400 -14.01 -0.94 -18.00
C GLY A 400 -13.49 -2.35 -18.25
N HIS A 401 -14.37 -3.20 -18.74
CA HIS A 401 -14.13 -4.63 -19.01
C HIS A 401 -14.57 -5.02 -20.43
N ILE A 402 -14.23 -6.25 -20.86
CA ILE A 402 -14.68 -6.83 -22.12
C ILE A 402 -16.19 -7.11 -22.02
N PRO A 403 -17.02 -6.67 -23.00
CA PRO A 403 -18.47 -6.93 -22.97
C PRO A 403 -18.80 -8.41 -22.77
N GLY A 404 -19.65 -8.70 -21.78
CA GLY A 404 -20.04 -10.08 -21.45
C GLY A 404 -19.01 -10.88 -20.64
N ALA A 405 -17.90 -10.28 -20.22
CA ALA A 405 -16.96 -10.92 -19.33
C ALA A 405 -17.57 -11.16 -17.94
N VAL A 406 -17.18 -12.26 -17.32
CA VAL A 406 -17.55 -12.64 -15.96
C VAL A 406 -16.40 -12.21 -15.03
N TRP A 407 -16.70 -11.31 -14.09
CA TRP A 407 -15.75 -10.99 -13.07
C TRP A 407 -15.64 -12.11 -12.04
N ALA A 408 -14.43 -12.42 -11.60
CA ALA A 408 -14.18 -13.41 -10.56
C ALA A 408 -12.89 -13.13 -9.79
N VAL A 409 -12.79 -13.70 -8.59
CA VAL A 409 -11.55 -13.86 -7.83
C VAL A 409 -10.98 -15.25 -8.11
N ARG A 410 -9.67 -15.37 -8.37
CA ARG A 410 -9.02 -16.67 -8.54
C ARG A 410 -9.30 -17.58 -7.33
N GLY A 411 -9.63 -18.84 -7.58
CA GLY A 411 -10.06 -19.77 -6.54
C GLY A 411 -11.55 -19.70 -6.21
N ARG A 412 -12.27 -18.71 -6.76
CA ARG A 412 -13.75 -18.57 -6.70
C ARG A 412 -14.36 -18.41 -8.08
N ILE A 413 -13.62 -18.80 -9.13
CA ILE A 413 -14.13 -18.80 -10.51
C ILE A 413 -15.28 -19.80 -10.57
N PRO A 414 -16.48 -19.39 -11.04
CA PRO A 414 -17.61 -20.28 -11.17
C PRO A 414 -17.30 -21.40 -12.17
N LYS A 415 -17.97 -22.55 -12.03
CA LYS A 415 -17.88 -23.60 -13.06
C LYS A 415 -18.46 -23.07 -14.36
N ILE A 416 -17.65 -23.05 -15.41
CA ILE A 416 -18.03 -22.57 -16.74
C ILE A 416 -18.00 -23.75 -17.70
N GLU A 417 -19.04 -23.90 -18.48
CA GLU A 417 -19.10 -24.88 -19.56
C GLU A 417 -18.63 -24.25 -20.87
N GLY A 418 -17.85 -25.01 -21.65
CA GLY A 418 -17.33 -24.55 -22.94
C GLY A 418 -15.94 -23.91 -22.88
N ALA A 419 -15.61 -23.11 -23.88
CA ALA A 419 -14.32 -22.49 -24.02
C ALA A 419 -14.19 -21.29 -23.06
N VAL A 420 -13.05 -21.23 -22.34
CA VAL A 420 -12.74 -20.16 -21.39
C VAL A 420 -11.48 -19.41 -21.82
N VAL A 421 -11.54 -18.09 -21.75
CA VAL A 421 -10.38 -17.20 -21.85
C VAL A 421 -10.27 -16.40 -20.55
N VAL A 422 -9.11 -16.46 -19.92
CA VAL A 422 -8.81 -15.71 -18.68
C VAL A 422 -8.09 -14.41 -19.03
N THR A 423 -8.48 -13.32 -18.40
CA THR A 423 -7.76 -12.04 -18.44
C THR A 423 -7.49 -11.56 -17.02
N ALA A 424 -6.35 -10.88 -16.83
CA ALA A 424 -5.97 -10.21 -15.59
C ALA A 424 -5.04 -9.03 -15.91
N PRO A 425 -4.90 -8.05 -15.02
CA PRO A 425 -3.90 -6.98 -15.15
C PRO A 425 -2.46 -7.52 -15.11
N ASP A 426 -2.21 -8.59 -14.35
CA ASP A 426 -0.94 -9.31 -14.26
C ASP A 426 -1.02 -10.62 -15.08
N ALA A 427 -0.15 -10.75 -16.09
CA ALA A 427 -0.13 -11.92 -16.95
C ALA A 427 0.15 -13.23 -16.18
N THR A 428 0.97 -13.17 -15.13
CA THR A 428 1.26 -14.33 -14.28
C THR A 428 0.00 -14.83 -13.59
N LEU A 429 -0.81 -13.91 -13.04
CA LEU A 429 -2.09 -14.25 -12.43
C LEU A 429 -3.04 -14.91 -13.42
N ALA A 430 -3.09 -14.39 -14.65
CA ALA A 430 -3.91 -14.99 -15.72
C ALA A 430 -3.48 -16.43 -16.06
N HIS A 431 -2.17 -16.67 -16.19
CA HIS A 431 -1.63 -18.01 -16.45
C HIS A 431 -1.83 -18.97 -15.28
N LEU A 432 -1.65 -18.50 -14.04
CA LEU A 432 -1.93 -19.29 -12.83
C LEU A 432 -3.40 -19.74 -12.78
N ALA A 433 -4.32 -18.82 -13.06
CA ALA A 433 -5.75 -19.13 -13.07
C ALA A 433 -6.14 -20.05 -14.24
N ALA A 434 -5.60 -19.81 -15.42
CA ALA A 434 -5.85 -20.67 -16.57
C ALA A 434 -5.37 -22.12 -16.36
N ALA A 435 -4.27 -22.31 -15.61
CA ALA A 435 -3.79 -23.64 -15.27
C ALA A 435 -4.75 -24.44 -14.35
N GLU A 436 -5.64 -23.75 -13.64
CA GLU A 436 -6.67 -24.35 -12.78
C GLU A 436 -7.96 -24.72 -13.54
N ILE A 437 -8.10 -24.29 -14.81
CA ILE A 437 -9.29 -24.48 -15.64
C ILE A 437 -8.91 -25.31 -16.88
N PRO A 438 -9.39 -26.55 -17.03
CA PRO A 438 -9.06 -27.40 -18.16
C PRO A 438 -9.33 -26.73 -19.51
N GLY A 439 -8.30 -26.63 -20.36
CA GLY A 439 -8.41 -26.07 -21.70
C GLY A 439 -8.56 -24.53 -21.77
N ALA A 440 -8.43 -23.82 -20.66
CA ALA A 440 -8.49 -22.37 -20.66
C ALA A 440 -7.27 -21.76 -21.37
N ARG A 441 -7.52 -20.65 -22.05
CA ARG A 441 -6.50 -19.80 -22.70
C ARG A 441 -6.37 -18.48 -21.95
N VAL A 442 -5.34 -17.73 -22.27
CA VAL A 442 -5.09 -16.41 -21.68
C VAL A 442 -5.16 -15.33 -22.77
N LEU A 443 -5.86 -14.23 -22.50
CA LEU A 443 -5.86 -13.06 -23.37
C LEU A 443 -4.50 -12.37 -23.32
N GLU A 444 -3.81 -12.33 -24.43
CA GLU A 444 -2.51 -11.70 -24.56
C GLU A 444 -2.61 -10.18 -24.30
N GLY A 445 -1.82 -9.67 -23.38
CA GLY A 445 -1.85 -8.26 -22.96
C GLY A 445 -3.13 -7.80 -22.25
N GLY A 446 -4.02 -8.73 -21.91
CA GLY A 446 -5.22 -8.48 -21.09
C GLY A 446 -6.19 -7.45 -21.69
N VAL A 447 -7.01 -6.84 -20.81
CA VAL A 447 -7.96 -5.78 -21.21
C VAL A 447 -7.28 -4.55 -21.81
N ALA A 448 -6.01 -4.31 -21.46
CA ALA A 448 -5.23 -3.21 -22.06
C ALA A 448 -5.01 -3.43 -23.57
N ALA A 449 -4.64 -4.64 -23.98
CA ALA A 449 -4.50 -4.97 -25.41
C ALA A 449 -5.84 -4.96 -26.15
N TRP A 450 -6.94 -5.38 -25.48
CA TRP A 450 -8.29 -5.27 -26.02
C TRP A 450 -8.67 -3.81 -26.33
N LYS A 451 -8.42 -2.89 -25.38
CA LYS A 451 -8.64 -1.45 -25.54
C LYS A 451 -7.75 -0.85 -26.66
N ALA A 452 -6.47 -1.23 -26.68
CA ALA A 452 -5.53 -0.78 -27.71
C ALA A 452 -5.91 -1.23 -29.13
N ALA A 453 -6.60 -2.37 -29.26
CA ALA A 453 -7.15 -2.84 -30.52
C ALA A 453 -8.42 -2.09 -30.97
N GLY A 454 -8.89 -1.10 -30.23
CA GLY A 454 -10.10 -0.34 -30.54
C GLY A 454 -11.41 -1.13 -30.37
N LEU A 455 -11.37 -2.23 -29.62
CA LEU A 455 -12.53 -3.10 -29.42
C LEU A 455 -13.48 -2.54 -28.34
N PRO A 456 -14.79 -2.87 -28.40
CA PRO A 456 -15.78 -2.34 -27.45
C PRO A 456 -15.44 -2.65 -25.99
N VAL A 457 -15.68 -1.68 -25.11
CA VAL A 457 -15.49 -1.80 -23.66
C VAL A 457 -16.83 -1.50 -22.99
N ALA A 458 -17.25 -2.37 -22.09
CA ALA A 458 -18.37 -2.14 -21.20
C ALA A 458 -17.88 -1.50 -19.89
N ALA A 459 -18.73 -0.67 -19.29
CA ALA A 459 -18.50 -0.11 -17.96
C ALA A 459 -19.84 -0.12 -17.22
N ASP A 460 -19.82 -0.66 -16.01
CA ASP A 460 -21.02 -0.76 -15.17
C ASP A 460 -20.62 -0.73 -13.68
N ARG A 461 -20.99 0.33 -12.99
CA ARG A 461 -20.70 0.46 -11.55
C ARG A 461 -21.45 -0.55 -10.68
N GLN A 462 -22.53 -1.18 -11.18
CA GLN A 462 -23.35 -2.12 -10.43
C GLN A 462 -22.86 -3.58 -10.55
N THR A 463 -21.91 -3.85 -11.44
CA THR A 463 -21.42 -5.20 -11.72
C THR A 463 -19.90 -5.30 -11.51
N PRO A 464 -19.42 -6.07 -10.51
CA PRO A 464 -20.19 -6.75 -9.46
C PRO A 464 -20.83 -5.76 -8.47
N PRO A 465 -21.91 -6.12 -7.75
CA PRO A 465 -22.48 -5.26 -6.70
C PRO A 465 -21.53 -5.12 -5.51
N ASP A 466 -21.74 -4.11 -4.64
CA ASP A 466 -20.80 -3.76 -3.56
C ASP A 466 -20.49 -4.95 -2.64
N GLU A 467 -21.50 -5.74 -2.29
CA GLU A 467 -21.35 -6.93 -1.45
C GLU A 467 -20.54 -8.07 -2.07
N ALA A 468 -20.38 -8.07 -3.39
CA ALA A 468 -19.57 -9.05 -4.11
C ALA A 468 -18.11 -8.61 -4.33
N CYS A 469 -17.76 -7.37 -4.02
CA CYS A 469 -16.41 -6.82 -4.16
C CYS A 469 -15.48 -7.30 -3.03
N VAL A 470 -15.33 -8.61 -2.87
CA VAL A 470 -14.53 -9.21 -1.79
C VAL A 470 -13.03 -9.00 -1.92
N ASP A 471 -12.56 -8.72 -3.13
CA ASP A 471 -11.13 -8.53 -3.49
C ASP A 471 -10.57 -7.15 -3.13
N TRP A 472 -11.44 -6.21 -2.80
CA TRP A 472 -11.12 -4.82 -2.55
C TRP A 472 -11.93 -4.26 -1.38
N TYR A 473 -11.25 -3.62 -0.43
CA TYR A 473 -11.95 -2.85 0.60
C TYR A 473 -12.51 -1.56 -0.01
N LEU A 474 -13.85 -1.52 -0.17
CA LEU A 474 -14.54 -0.38 -0.77
C LEU A 474 -14.40 0.87 0.12
N ARG A 475 -13.63 1.82 -0.37
CA ARG A 475 -13.53 3.15 0.24
C ARG A 475 -14.81 3.93 -0.05
N PRO A 476 -15.11 5.03 0.67
CA PRO A 476 -16.35 5.80 0.45
C PRO A 476 -16.64 6.11 -1.03
N TYR A 477 -15.63 6.56 -1.79
CA TYR A 477 -15.77 6.88 -3.22
C TYR A 477 -15.97 5.69 -4.15
N ASP A 478 -15.66 4.48 -3.71
CA ASP A 478 -15.78 3.27 -4.50
C ASP A 478 -17.20 2.69 -4.45
N ARG A 479 -18.01 3.11 -3.46
CA ARG A 479 -19.37 2.62 -3.23
C ARG A 479 -20.36 3.13 -4.28
N ASN A 480 -21.41 2.35 -4.49
CA ASN A 480 -22.48 2.68 -5.45
C ASN A 480 -23.52 3.65 -4.88
N SER A 481 -23.68 3.69 -3.55
CA SER A 481 -24.63 4.53 -2.84
C SER A 481 -24.14 4.85 -1.43
N GLY A 482 -24.79 5.81 -0.74
CA GLY A 482 -24.48 6.18 0.64
C GLY A 482 -23.06 6.75 0.80
N ILE A 483 -22.53 7.45 -0.22
CA ILE A 483 -21.13 7.93 -0.25
C ILE A 483 -20.87 8.92 0.89
N GLU A 484 -21.80 9.84 1.15
CA GLU A 484 -21.64 10.87 2.19
C GLU A 484 -21.62 10.27 3.59
N GLU A 485 -22.53 9.35 3.87
CA GLU A 485 -22.59 8.59 5.14
C GLU A 485 -21.31 7.77 5.32
N ALA A 486 -20.87 7.09 4.25
CA ALA A 486 -19.63 6.31 4.26
C ALA A 486 -18.39 7.16 4.52
N MET A 487 -18.34 8.41 3.99
CA MET A 487 -17.27 9.36 4.31
C MET A 487 -17.25 9.73 5.79
N LYS A 488 -18.42 10.04 6.38
CA LYS A 488 -18.54 10.39 7.79
C LYS A 488 -18.13 9.23 8.69
N GLU A 489 -18.61 8.02 8.39
CA GLU A 489 -18.26 6.79 9.11
C GLU A 489 -16.74 6.51 9.02
N TYR A 490 -16.17 6.62 7.83
CA TYR A 490 -14.74 6.40 7.60
C TYR A 490 -13.88 7.38 8.39
N LEU A 491 -14.22 8.67 8.40
CA LEU A 491 -13.47 9.70 9.09
C LEU A 491 -13.58 9.55 10.62
N SER A 492 -14.75 9.21 11.13
CA SER A 492 -14.94 8.91 12.56
C SER A 492 -14.15 7.68 12.98
N TRP A 493 -14.22 6.61 12.18
CA TRP A 493 -13.43 5.39 12.42
C TRP A 493 -11.92 5.68 12.45
N GLU A 494 -11.38 6.48 11.49
CA GLU A 494 -9.95 6.78 11.42
C GLU A 494 -9.47 7.51 12.68
N ILE A 495 -10.24 8.46 13.19
CA ILE A 495 -9.98 9.19 14.45
C ILE A 495 -9.96 8.25 15.68
N ASP A 496 -10.90 7.31 15.76
CA ASP A 496 -11.03 6.41 16.90
C ASP A 496 -9.94 5.35 16.98
N LEU A 497 -9.21 5.10 15.88
CA LEU A 497 -8.18 4.06 15.81
C LEU A 497 -7.08 4.21 16.87
N VAL A 498 -6.66 5.42 17.21
CA VAL A 498 -5.62 5.63 18.23
C VAL A 498 -6.07 5.07 19.58
N HIS A 499 -7.33 5.27 19.95
CA HIS A 499 -7.89 4.75 21.20
C HIS A 499 -8.09 3.23 21.17
N GLU A 500 -8.42 2.67 20.01
CA GLU A 500 -8.50 1.20 19.85
C GLU A 500 -7.14 0.55 20.03
N VAL A 501 -6.09 1.13 19.45
CA VAL A 501 -4.71 0.64 19.56
C VAL A 501 -4.18 0.77 21.00
N GLU A 502 -4.48 1.85 21.70
CA GLU A 502 -4.14 2.03 23.11
C GLU A 502 -4.78 0.94 23.99
N ARG A 503 -6.07 0.63 23.76
CA ARG A 503 -6.77 -0.45 24.48
C ARG A 503 -6.22 -1.84 24.15
N ASP A 504 -5.84 -2.09 22.91
CA ASP A 504 -5.26 -3.38 22.48
C ASP A 504 -3.88 -3.65 23.06
N GLY A 505 -3.04 -2.61 23.15
CA GLY A 505 -1.71 -2.65 23.75
C GLY A 505 -0.64 -3.39 22.96
N ASP A 506 -0.89 -3.82 21.73
CA ASP A 506 0.07 -4.53 20.86
C ASP A 506 1.04 -3.60 20.10
N SER A 507 0.82 -2.30 20.18
CA SER A 507 1.70 -1.28 19.60
C SER A 507 2.10 -0.21 20.60
N ARG A 508 3.30 0.35 20.39
CA ARG A 508 3.84 1.46 21.16
C ARG A 508 4.53 2.42 20.19
N PHE A 509 3.73 3.26 19.53
CA PHE A 509 4.27 4.25 18.61
C PHE A 509 5.29 5.17 19.28
N GLY A 510 6.39 5.48 18.59
CA GLY A 510 7.44 6.38 19.08
C GLY A 510 8.35 5.82 20.18
N ALA A 511 8.09 4.67 20.76
CA ALA A 511 8.79 4.12 21.94
C ALA A 511 9.77 2.99 21.60
N TRP A 512 10.66 3.20 20.60
CA TRP A 512 11.58 2.16 20.10
C TRP A 512 13.07 2.52 20.31
#